data_367350c705e2e12bb436b8c8edbd0d55
#
_entry.id   367350c705e2e12bb436b8c8edbd0d55
#
_cell.length_a   1.000
_cell.length_b   1.000
_cell.length_c   1.000
_cell.angle_alpha   90.00
_cell.angle_beta   90.00
_cell.angle_gamma   90.00
#
_symmetry.space_group_name_H-M   'P 1'
#
loop_
_entity.id
_entity.type
_entity.pdbx_description
1 polymer ?
#
loop_
_entity_poly.entity_id
_entity_poly.type
_entity_poly.pdbx_seq_one_letter_code
_entity_poly.pdbx_strand_id
1 'polypeptide(L)'
;MGKMNIPDEAVKIFKELGINSAEATWDCHGTPVVLHRYIEIIAAKLNVSIELLDVVEANTKDGICSMKCIASINDRQVISYGECSPKNNKNAYPYAMAEKRAVDRCVLKLANLHGFVYSENEIDGANKPKKAETKIKGSVHTPLDGAMDDLTEEEHIEVQGISQDIISCFDNNQPFLAYEMFYDNELSNEVKEAVWFLLKPHSKIRTALTKMRKS
;
A
#
# COMPACT_ATOMS: atom_id res chain seq x y z
N MET A 1 -4.70 -28.00 7.07
CA MET A 1 -4.60 -26.90 6.11
C MET A 1 -4.42 -27.50 4.72
N GLY A 2 -5.40 -27.40 3.83
CA GLY A 2 -5.29 -27.88 2.46
C GLY A 2 -4.13 -27.13 1.77
N LYS A 3 -3.32 -27.87 1.02
CA LYS A 3 -2.23 -27.29 0.23
C LYS A 3 -2.89 -26.50 -0.90
N MET A 4 -2.66 -25.17 -0.94
CA MET A 4 -3.12 -24.31 -2.03
C MET A 4 -2.58 -24.87 -3.35
N ASN A 5 -3.47 -25.18 -4.28
CA ASN A 5 -3.08 -25.73 -5.58
C ASN A 5 -2.99 -24.58 -6.60
N ILE A 6 -1.82 -23.99 -6.70
CA ILE A 6 -1.53 -23.02 -7.77
C ILE A 6 -1.19 -23.85 -9.02
N PRO A 7 -1.81 -23.60 -10.20
CA PRO A 7 -1.45 -24.30 -11.43
C PRO A 7 0.06 -24.19 -11.74
N ASP A 8 0.66 -25.28 -12.21
CA ASP A 8 2.09 -25.36 -12.47
C ASP A 8 2.57 -24.29 -13.46
N GLU A 9 1.74 -23.95 -14.44
CA GLU A 9 1.98 -22.88 -15.41
C GLU A 9 2.11 -21.52 -14.72
N ALA A 10 1.21 -21.24 -13.78
CA ALA A 10 1.28 -19.98 -13.01
C ALA A 10 2.52 -19.96 -12.10
N VAL A 11 2.87 -21.07 -11.45
CA VAL A 11 4.09 -21.20 -10.65
C VAL A 11 5.34 -20.92 -11.49
N LYS A 12 5.38 -21.44 -12.73
CA LYS A 12 6.48 -21.20 -13.67
C LYS A 12 6.62 -19.72 -14.00
N ILE A 13 5.51 -19.04 -14.31
CA ILE A 13 5.50 -17.59 -14.61
C ILE A 13 5.99 -16.79 -13.41
N PHE A 14 5.49 -17.06 -12.20
CA PHE A 14 5.97 -16.40 -11.00
C PHE A 14 7.48 -16.60 -10.78
N LYS A 15 7.99 -17.81 -11.03
CA LYS A 15 9.42 -18.12 -10.93
C LYS A 15 10.26 -17.36 -11.95
N GLU A 16 9.81 -17.27 -13.20
CA GLU A 16 10.46 -16.48 -14.26
C GLU A 16 10.52 -15.00 -13.91
N LEU A 17 9.49 -14.49 -13.23
CA LEU A 17 9.45 -13.13 -12.69
C LEU A 17 10.24 -12.95 -11.40
N GLY A 18 10.86 -14.00 -10.85
CA GLY A 18 11.57 -13.95 -9.58
C GLY A 18 10.65 -13.64 -8.40
N ILE A 19 9.41 -14.14 -8.42
CA ILE A 19 8.40 -13.96 -7.39
C ILE A 19 8.09 -15.31 -6.74
N ASN A 20 8.06 -15.35 -5.41
CA ASN A 20 7.61 -16.51 -4.67
C ASN A 20 6.07 -16.62 -4.74
N SER A 21 5.56 -17.59 -5.48
CA SER A 21 4.11 -17.78 -5.67
C SER A 21 3.36 -17.99 -4.35
N ALA A 22 3.96 -18.70 -3.37
CA ALA A 22 3.33 -18.93 -2.07
C ALA A 22 3.18 -17.67 -1.21
N GLU A 23 4.05 -16.67 -1.42
CA GLU A 23 3.96 -15.37 -0.76
C GLU A 23 3.04 -14.40 -1.51
N ALA A 24 3.03 -14.53 -2.84
CA ALA A 24 2.26 -13.67 -3.72
C ALA A 24 0.77 -14.02 -3.75
N THR A 25 0.40 -15.24 -3.36
CA THR A 25 -0.98 -15.73 -3.48
C THR A 25 -1.54 -16.24 -2.16
N TRP A 26 -2.86 -16.25 -2.06
CA TRP A 26 -3.61 -16.91 -1.00
C TRP A 26 -4.77 -17.71 -1.60
N ASP A 27 -5.27 -18.69 -0.84
CA ASP A 27 -6.37 -19.55 -1.27
C ASP A 27 -7.73 -18.95 -0.90
N CYS A 28 -8.56 -18.74 -1.91
CA CYS A 28 -9.96 -18.37 -1.73
C CYS A 28 -10.84 -19.53 -2.17
N HIS A 29 -11.19 -20.42 -1.25
CA HIS A 29 -12.07 -21.59 -1.50
C HIS A 29 -11.58 -22.46 -2.67
N GLY A 30 -10.30 -22.73 -2.75
CA GLY A 30 -9.68 -23.51 -3.83
C GLY A 30 -9.24 -22.69 -5.03
N THR A 31 -9.49 -21.39 -5.05
CA THR A 31 -9.08 -20.47 -6.11
C THR A 31 -7.85 -19.67 -5.68
N PRO A 32 -6.74 -19.72 -6.43
CA PRO A 32 -5.56 -18.93 -6.12
C PRO A 32 -5.79 -17.46 -6.45
N VAL A 33 -5.53 -16.58 -5.47
CA VAL A 33 -5.74 -15.14 -5.57
C VAL A 33 -4.42 -14.42 -5.33
N VAL A 34 -4.01 -13.56 -6.26
CA VAL A 34 -2.78 -12.76 -6.16
C VAL A 34 -3.06 -11.51 -5.35
N LEU A 35 -2.18 -11.22 -4.38
CA LEU A 35 -2.20 -9.99 -3.62
C LEU A 35 -1.90 -8.79 -4.53
N HIS A 36 -2.67 -7.72 -4.42
CA HIS A 36 -2.53 -6.51 -5.25
C HIS A 36 -1.09 -5.98 -5.30
N ARG A 37 -0.40 -5.90 -4.17
CA ARG A 37 1.02 -5.47 -4.11
C ARG A 37 1.95 -6.28 -5.01
N TYR A 38 1.67 -7.58 -5.22
CA TYR A 38 2.47 -8.40 -6.13
C TYR A 38 2.09 -8.18 -7.59
N ILE A 39 0.84 -7.78 -7.87
CA ILE A 39 0.43 -7.37 -9.21
C ILE A 39 1.17 -6.07 -9.61
N GLU A 40 1.32 -5.13 -8.69
CA GLU A 40 2.15 -3.93 -8.90
C GLU A 40 3.63 -4.28 -9.16
N ILE A 41 4.20 -5.23 -8.39
CA ILE A 41 5.56 -5.72 -8.62
C ILE A 41 5.69 -6.38 -10.00
N ILE A 42 4.70 -7.17 -10.42
CA ILE A 42 4.64 -7.80 -11.75
C ILE A 42 4.62 -6.72 -12.83
N ALA A 43 3.76 -5.70 -12.68
CA ALA A 43 3.66 -4.59 -13.61
C ALA A 43 4.99 -3.87 -13.78
N ALA A 44 5.67 -3.57 -12.67
CA ALA A 44 6.98 -2.93 -12.68
C ALA A 44 8.06 -3.79 -13.34
N LYS A 45 8.12 -5.11 -13.03
CA LYS A 45 9.10 -6.03 -13.62
C LYS A 45 8.92 -6.22 -15.12
N LEU A 46 7.67 -6.19 -15.59
CA LEU A 46 7.33 -6.34 -17.00
C LEU A 46 7.35 -5.00 -17.77
N ASN A 47 7.60 -3.88 -17.10
CA ASN A 47 7.50 -2.53 -17.65
C ASN A 47 6.14 -2.30 -18.34
N VAL A 48 5.05 -2.65 -17.62
CA VAL A 48 3.69 -2.42 -18.12
C VAL A 48 3.42 -0.93 -18.22
N SER A 49 2.99 -0.48 -19.41
CA SER A 49 2.52 0.89 -19.64
C SER A 49 1.01 0.93 -19.59
N ILE A 50 0.44 1.87 -18.84
CA ILE A 50 -0.99 2.17 -18.84
C ILE A 50 -1.23 3.25 -19.89
N GLU A 51 -1.82 2.86 -21.03
CA GLU A 51 -2.08 3.75 -22.16
C GLU A 51 -3.35 4.57 -21.99
N LEU A 52 -4.35 3.97 -21.33
CA LEU A 52 -5.63 4.61 -21.05
C LEU A 52 -6.23 4.06 -19.76
N LEU A 53 -6.72 4.95 -18.93
CA LEU A 53 -7.55 4.63 -17.79
C LEU A 53 -8.71 5.62 -17.78
N ASP A 54 -9.91 5.20 -18.15
CA ASP A 54 -11.05 6.07 -18.36
C ASP A 54 -12.30 5.58 -17.64
N VAL A 55 -13.13 6.52 -17.20
CA VAL A 55 -14.41 6.25 -16.55
C VAL A 55 -15.46 5.98 -17.62
N VAL A 56 -16.01 4.77 -17.65
CA VAL A 56 -17.09 4.38 -18.56
C VAL A 56 -18.45 4.74 -17.98
N GLU A 57 -18.63 4.51 -16.68
CA GLU A 57 -19.85 4.82 -15.95
C GLU A 57 -19.51 5.22 -14.53
N ALA A 58 -20.18 6.24 -14.02
CA ALA A 58 -20.05 6.65 -12.62
C ALA A 58 -21.39 7.18 -12.08
N ASN A 59 -21.84 6.58 -10.98
CA ASN A 59 -22.95 7.05 -10.17
C ASN A 59 -22.54 7.04 -8.71
N THR A 60 -22.08 8.17 -8.22
CA THR A 60 -21.56 8.31 -6.86
C THR A 60 -22.64 8.12 -5.78
N LYS A 61 -23.91 8.44 -6.08
CA LYS A 61 -25.03 8.28 -5.13
C LYS A 61 -25.31 6.80 -4.88
N ASP A 62 -25.21 5.98 -5.91
CA ASP A 62 -25.47 4.56 -5.86
C ASP A 62 -24.19 3.72 -5.62
N GLY A 63 -23.03 4.38 -5.50
CA GLY A 63 -21.75 3.71 -5.30
C GLY A 63 -21.32 2.85 -6.50
N ILE A 64 -21.75 3.22 -7.72
CA ILE A 64 -21.43 2.50 -8.96
C ILE A 64 -20.31 3.24 -9.70
N CYS A 65 -19.31 2.48 -10.12
CA CYS A 65 -18.25 2.97 -10.99
C CYS A 65 -17.75 1.84 -11.89
N SER A 66 -17.56 2.13 -13.16
CA SER A 66 -16.94 1.24 -14.13
C SER A 66 -15.84 1.98 -14.87
N MET A 67 -14.64 1.38 -14.92
CA MET A 67 -13.47 1.97 -15.57
C MET A 67 -12.91 1.02 -16.62
N LYS A 68 -12.47 1.58 -17.74
CA LYS A 68 -11.77 0.89 -18.81
C LYS A 68 -10.27 1.16 -18.66
N CYS A 69 -9.48 0.10 -18.71
CA CYS A 69 -8.03 0.18 -18.77
C CYS A 69 -7.52 -0.41 -20.09
N ILE A 70 -6.57 0.28 -20.73
CA ILE A 70 -5.76 -0.22 -21.82
C ILE A 70 -4.32 -0.20 -21.33
N ALA A 71 -3.65 -1.33 -21.41
CA ALA A 71 -2.27 -1.47 -21.00
C ALA A 71 -1.45 -2.25 -22.03
N SER A 72 -0.15 -2.00 -22.09
CA SER A 72 0.74 -2.63 -23.05
C SER A 72 2.07 -3.06 -22.44
N ILE A 73 2.71 -4.02 -23.12
CA ILE A 73 4.12 -4.38 -22.98
C ILE A 73 4.67 -4.53 -24.40
N ASN A 74 5.62 -3.69 -24.78
CA ASN A 74 6.12 -3.63 -26.15
C ASN A 74 4.95 -3.48 -27.15
N ASP A 75 4.85 -4.38 -28.13
CA ASP A 75 3.79 -4.36 -29.16
C ASP A 75 2.50 -5.06 -28.73
N ARG A 76 2.46 -5.66 -27.54
CA ARG A 76 1.29 -6.38 -27.04
C ARG A 76 0.42 -5.45 -26.18
N GLN A 77 -0.80 -5.23 -26.62
CA GLN A 77 -1.79 -4.41 -25.92
C GLN A 77 -2.97 -5.27 -25.45
N VAL A 78 -3.51 -4.93 -24.29
CA VAL A 78 -4.72 -5.57 -23.71
C VAL A 78 -5.70 -4.53 -23.21
N ILE A 79 -6.97 -4.92 -23.17
CA ILE A 79 -8.06 -4.12 -22.65
C ILE A 79 -8.73 -4.88 -21.52
N SER A 80 -9.12 -4.16 -20.46
CA SER A 80 -9.94 -4.71 -19.39
C SER A 80 -10.85 -3.66 -18.78
N TYR A 81 -11.85 -4.12 -18.02
CA TYR A 81 -12.76 -3.28 -17.27
C TYR A 81 -12.69 -3.62 -15.80
N GLY A 82 -12.79 -2.61 -14.95
CA GLY A 82 -12.97 -2.76 -13.51
C GLY A 82 -14.33 -2.20 -13.13
N GLU A 83 -15.11 -2.98 -12.41
CA GLU A 83 -16.45 -2.62 -11.99
C GLU A 83 -16.56 -2.59 -10.48
N CYS A 84 -17.26 -1.59 -9.97
CA CYS A 84 -17.55 -1.41 -8.57
C CYS A 84 -19.02 -1.06 -8.38
N SER A 85 -19.69 -1.76 -7.48
CA SER A 85 -21.07 -1.50 -7.09
C SER A 85 -21.30 -1.97 -5.64
N PRO A 86 -22.38 -1.58 -4.96
CA PRO A 86 -22.69 -2.07 -3.62
C PRO A 86 -22.84 -3.59 -3.51
N LYS A 87 -23.06 -4.28 -4.66
CA LYS A 87 -23.14 -5.75 -4.70
C LYS A 87 -21.79 -6.44 -4.65
N ASN A 88 -20.75 -5.76 -5.13
CA ASN A 88 -19.39 -6.32 -5.26
C ASN A 88 -18.31 -5.46 -4.61
N ASN A 89 -18.68 -4.48 -3.77
CA ASN A 89 -17.75 -3.65 -3.02
C ASN A 89 -18.37 -3.12 -1.73
N LYS A 90 -17.67 -3.31 -0.62
CA LYS A 90 -18.06 -2.78 0.70
C LYS A 90 -17.26 -1.54 1.11
N ASN A 91 -16.28 -1.14 0.30
CA ASN A 91 -15.44 0.02 0.60
C ASN A 91 -16.14 1.32 0.18
N ALA A 92 -15.84 2.40 0.91
CA ALA A 92 -16.43 3.71 0.67
C ALA A 92 -15.88 4.46 -0.57
N TYR A 93 -14.92 3.87 -1.30
CA TYR A 93 -14.21 4.49 -2.43
C TYR A 93 -14.35 3.66 -3.72
N PRO A 94 -15.49 3.76 -4.41
CA PRO A 94 -15.78 2.94 -5.59
C PRO A 94 -14.82 3.19 -6.76
N TYR A 95 -14.37 4.43 -6.97
CA TYR A 95 -13.45 4.76 -8.06
C TYR A 95 -12.12 4.03 -7.91
N ALA A 96 -11.48 4.11 -6.75
CA ALA A 96 -10.21 3.43 -6.50
C ALA A 96 -10.33 1.90 -6.61
N MET A 97 -11.50 1.34 -6.28
CA MET A 97 -11.73 -0.09 -6.43
C MET A 97 -11.94 -0.48 -7.90
N ALA A 98 -12.67 0.31 -8.68
CA ALA A 98 -12.83 0.08 -10.12
C ALA A 98 -11.51 0.21 -10.87
N GLU A 99 -10.71 1.24 -10.54
CA GLU A 99 -9.36 1.43 -11.06
C GLU A 99 -8.47 0.20 -10.81
N LYS A 100 -8.31 -0.20 -9.56
CA LYS A 100 -7.48 -1.35 -9.18
C LYS A 100 -7.90 -2.62 -9.92
N ARG A 101 -9.19 -2.90 -10.01
CA ARG A 101 -9.72 -4.06 -10.74
C ARG A 101 -9.39 -4.00 -12.23
N ALA A 102 -9.54 -2.83 -12.87
CA ALA A 102 -9.22 -2.65 -14.29
C ALA A 102 -7.74 -2.88 -14.57
N VAL A 103 -6.87 -2.25 -13.78
CA VAL A 103 -5.41 -2.33 -13.91
C VAL A 103 -4.91 -3.73 -13.59
N ASP A 104 -5.33 -4.33 -12.48
CA ASP A 104 -4.91 -5.67 -12.07
C ASP A 104 -5.22 -6.71 -13.15
N ARG A 105 -6.42 -6.66 -13.74
CA ARG A 105 -6.80 -7.55 -14.83
C ARG A 105 -5.93 -7.36 -16.07
N CYS A 106 -5.59 -6.13 -16.43
CA CYS A 106 -4.66 -5.85 -17.53
C CYS A 106 -3.28 -6.45 -17.26
N VAL A 107 -2.74 -6.24 -16.06
CA VAL A 107 -1.43 -6.77 -15.67
C VAL A 107 -1.43 -8.30 -15.69
N LEU A 108 -2.45 -8.95 -15.13
CA LEU A 108 -2.55 -10.41 -15.16
C LEU A 108 -2.67 -10.96 -16.59
N LYS A 109 -3.38 -10.28 -17.51
CA LYS A 109 -3.43 -10.63 -18.93
C LYS A 109 -2.06 -10.51 -19.60
N LEU A 110 -1.35 -9.42 -19.37
CA LEU A 110 -0.02 -9.19 -19.93
C LEU A 110 1.02 -10.16 -19.39
N ALA A 111 0.91 -10.53 -18.12
CA ALA A 111 1.75 -11.53 -17.47
C ALA A 111 1.41 -12.98 -17.83
N ASN A 112 0.38 -13.24 -18.65
CA ASN A 112 -0.17 -14.57 -18.95
C ASN A 112 -0.63 -15.36 -17.70
N LEU A 113 -1.02 -14.65 -16.65
CA LEU A 113 -1.55 -15.23 -15.39
C LEU A 113 -3.09 -15.26 -15.36
N HIS A 114 -3.74 -14.49 -16.23
CA HIS A 114 -5.20 -14.43 -16.31
C HIS A 114 -5.77 -15.80 -16.69
N GLY A 115 -6.78 -16.24 -15.94
CA GLY A 115 -7.36 -17.58 -16.10
C GLY A 115 -6.76 -18.64 -15.17
N PHE A 116 -5.57 -18.41 -14.62
CA PHE A 116 -4.97 -19.26 -13.59
C PHE A 116 -5.17 -18.70 -12.18
N VAL A 117 -5.20 -17.39 -12.05
CA VAL A 117 -5.33 -16.68 -10.77
C VAL A 117 -6.26 -15.48 -10.91
N TYR A 118 -6.80 -15.01 -9.78
CA TYR A 118 -7.60 -13.79 -9.68
C TYR A 118 -6.83 -12.71 -8.91
N SER A 119 -7.22 -11.45 -9.09
CA SER A 119 -6.73 -10.36 -8.25
C SER A 119 -7.44 -10.35 -6.89
N GLU A 120 -6.72 -9.96 -5.85
CA GLU A 120 -7.27 -9.71 -4.52
C GLU A 120 -8.45 -8.73 -4.53
N ASN A 121 -8.43 -7.75 -5.44
CA ASN A 121 -9.47 -6.73 -5.56
C ASN A 121 -10.76 -7.24 -6.23
N GLU A 122 -10.75 -8.43 -6.81
CA GLU A 122 -11.93 -9.09 -7.41
C GLU A 122 -12.73 -9.91 -6.39
N ILE A 123 -12.14 -10.22 -5.24
CA ILE A 123 -12.74 -11.08 -4.23
C ILE A 123 -13.36 -10.21 -3.13
N ASP A 124 -14.68 -10.04 -3.17
CA ASP A 124 -15.43 -9.34 -2.14
C ASP A 124 -15.77 -10.26 -0.97
N GLY A 125 -15.49 -9.76 0.24
CA GLY A 125 -15.97 -10.38 1.48
C GLY A 125 -15.33 -11.72 1.83
N ALA A 126 -14.38 -12.21 1.06
CA ALA A 126 -13.57 -13.35 1.47
C ALA A 126 -12.81 -12.96 2.75
N ASN A 127 -12.93 -13.78 3.79
CA ASN A 127 -12.09 -13.68 4.96
C ASN A 127 -10.64 -13.86 4.50
N LYS A 128 -9.99 -12.74 4.17
CA LYS A 128 -8.54 -12.74 3.91
C LYS A 128 -7.91 -13.46 5.09
N PRO A 129 -7.14 -14.53 4.88
CA PRO A 129 -6.43 -15.11 5.99
C PRO A 129 -5.62 -13.96 6.58
N LYS A 130 -5.77 -13.71 7.87
CA LYS A 130 -4.82 -12.88 8.63
C LYS A 130 -3.49 -13.63 8.55
N LYS A 131 -2.77 -13.49 7.44
CA LYS A 131 -1.36 -13.87 7.40
C LYS A 131 -0.74 -13.02 8.49
N ALA A 132 -0.24 -13.70 9.53
CA ALA A 132 0.66 -13.07 10.46
C ALA A 132 1.64 -12.27 9.59
N GLU A 133 1.77 -10.99 9.87
CA GLU A 133 2.72 -10.12 9.20
C GLU A 133 4.06 -10.83 9.31
N THR A 134 4.43 -11.53 8.25
CA THR A 134 5.78 -12.06 8.14
C THR A 134 6.60 -10.80 8.00
N LYS A 135 7.28 -10.43 9.09
CA LYS A 135 8.26 -9.35 9.09
C LYS A 135 9.23 -9.67 7.95
N ILE A 136 8.98 -9.09 6.80
CA ILE A 136 9.93 -9.07 5.70
C ILE A 136 11.10 -8.26 6.27
N LYS A 137 12.15 -8.95 6.67
CA LYS A 137 13.46 -8.34 6.91
C LYS A 137 14.00 -7.95 5.54
N GLY A 138 13.66 -6.77 5.09
CA GLY A 138 14.08 -6.20 3.85
C GLY A 138 13.17 -5.03 3.55
N SER A 139 13.62 -3.82 3.90
CA SER A 139 13.19 -2.52 3.41
C SER A 139 11.74 -2.46 2.89
N VAL A 140 10.78 -2.50 3.79
CA VAL A 140 9.50 -1.88 3.54
C VAL A 140 9.75 -0.40 3.77
N HIS A 141 9.70 0.40 2.71
CA HIS A 141 9.49 1.83 2.86
C HIS A 141 8.21 2.00 3.67
N THR A 142 8.36 2.13 4.98
CA THR A 142 7.33 2.80 5.77
C THR A 142 7.35 4.24 5.31
N PRO A 143 6.20 4.95 5.23
CA PRO A 143 6.20 6.39 4.91
C PRO A 143 7.13 7.22 5.80
N LEU A 144 7.63 6.65 6.88
CA LEU A 144 8.59 7.22 7.82
C LEU A 144 10.07 7.04 7.43
N ASP A 145 10.41 6.11 6.54
CA ASP A 145 11.84 5.89 6.19
C ASP A 145 12.33 6.92 5.16
N GLY A 146 11.43 7.63 4.45
CA GLY A 146 11.73 8.75 3.57
C GLY A 146 11.45 10.14 4.19
N ALA A 147 11.06 10.20 5.46
CA ALA A 147 10.69 11.48 6.11
C ALA A 147 11.86 12.48 6.20
N MET A 148 13.09 12.07 5.92
CA MET A 148 14.28 12.91 5.90
C MET A 148 14.79 13.19 4.48
N ASP A 149 14.34 12.46 3.46
CA ASP A 149 14.94 12.49 2.13
C ASP A 149 14.53 13.74 1.32
N ASP A 150 13.36 14.30 1.60
CA ASP A 150 12.79 15.45 0.89
C ASP A 150 13.02 16.79 1.62
N LEU A 151 13.73 16.79 2.76
CA LEU A 151 13.99 17.99 3.55
C LEU A 151 15.21 18.77 3.02
N THR A 152 15.13 20.08 3.07
CA THR A 152 16.27 20.96 2.83
C THR A 152 17.30 20.86 3.96
N GLU A 153 18.53 21.32 3.74
CA GLU A 153 19.57 21.32 4.80
C GLU A 153 19.15 22.14 6.04
N GLU A 154 18.42 23.24 5.83
CA GLU A 154 17.89 24.08 6.92
C GLU A 154 16.84 23.33 7.73
N GLU A 155 15.91 22.65 7.07
CA GLU A 155 14.89 21.81 7.71
C GLU A 155 15.49 20.60 8.43
N HIS A 156 16.57 20.02 7.92
CA HIS A 156 17.31 18.95 8.62
C HIS A 156 17.86 19.43 9.98
N ILE A 157 18.43 20.63 10.02
CA ILE A 157 18.97 21.22 11.24
C ILE A 157 17.82 21.51 12.23
N GLU A 158 16.71 22.04 11.73
CA GLU A 158 15.51 22.33 12.52
C GLU A 158 14.94 21.05 13.14
N VAL A 159 14.73 20.00 12.35
CA VAL A 159 14.21 18.69 12.78
C VAL A 159 15.11 18.05 13.83
N GLN A 160 16.43 18.12 13.67
CA GLN A 160 17.37 17.62 14.65
C GLN A 160 17.30 18.42 15.96
N GLY A 161 17.22 19.75 15.88
CA GLY A 161 17.07 20.63 17.03
C GLY A 161 15.80 20.32 17.83
N ILE A 162 14.64 20.31 17.17
CA ILE A 162 13.35 20.01 17.80
C ILE A 162 13.36 18.60 18.44
N SER A 163 13.92 17.60 17.77
CA SER A 163 14.01 16.25 18.32
C SER A 163 14.84 16.18 19.59
N GLN A 164 15.96 16.88 19.61
CA GLN A 164 16.86 16.95 20.78
C GLN A 164 16.21 17.69 21.94
N ASP A 165 15.50 18.78 21.67
CA ASP A 165 14.79 19.55 22.68
C ASP A 165 13.65 18.75 23.29
N ILE A 166 12.90 18.00 22.49
CA ILE A 166 11.86 17.07 22.99
C ILE A 166 12.48 16.02 23.92
N ILE A 167 13.61 15.42 23.54
CA ILE A 167 14.31 14.44 24.38
C ILE A 167 14.74 15.08 25.69
N SER A 168 15.37 16.27 25.63
CA SER A 168 15.79 17.04 26.79
C SER A 168 14.63 17.38 27.73
N CYS A 169 13.47 17.75 27.19
CA CYS A 169 12.28 18.01 28.00
C CYS A 169 11.83 16.77 28.78
N PHE A 170 11.88 15.59 28.16
CA PHE A 170 11.56 14.34 28.87
C PHE A 170 12.58 14.00 29.94
N ASP A 171 13.87 14.17 29.68
CA ASP A 171 14.96 13.93 30.64
C ASP A 171 14.87 14.87 31.84
N ASN A 172 14.40 16.11 31.61
CA ASN A 172 14.15 17.12 32.64
C ASN A 172 12.77 17.03 33.31
N ASN A 173 12.01 15.93 33.06
CA ASN A 173 10.67 15.70 33.61
C ASN A 173 9.64 16.78 33.23
N GLN A 174 9.74 17.30 32.00
CA GLN A 174 8.84 18.32 31.45
C GLN A 174 8.07 17.79 30.22
N PRO A 175 7.30 16.72 30.34
CA PRO A 175 6.65 16.06 29.18
C PRO A 175 5.59 16.93 28.51
N PHE A 176 4.99 17.89 29.24
CA PHE A 176 4.00 18.80 28.69
C PHE A 176 4.62 19.79 27.70
N LEU A 177 5.80 20.32 28.03
CA LEU A 177 6.55 21.21 27.14
C LEU A 177 6.96 20.47 25.86
N ALA A 178 7.42 19.24 25.98
CA ALA A 178 7.72 18.38 24.81
C ALA A 178 6.48 18.14 23.93
N TYR A 179 5.30 18.01 24.55
CA TYR A 179 4.04 17.86 23.82
C TYR A 179 3.68 19.15 23.07
N GLU A 180 3.78 20.32 23.70
CA GLU A 180 3.56 21.61 23.04
C GLU A 180 4.49 21.80 21.85
N MET A 181 5.78 21.55 22.01
CA MET A 181 6.77 21.65 20.93
C MET A 181 6.43 20.73 19.75
N PHE A 182 6.03 19.49 20.00
CA PHE A 182 5.73 18.54 18.93
C PHE A 182 4.41 18.86 18.21
N TYR A 183 3.39 19.33 18.92
CA TYR A 183 2.08 19.66 18.36
C TYR A 183 1.89 21.14 18.04
N ASP A 184 3.01 21.92 18.03
CA ASP A 184 2.99 23.30 17.57
C ASP A 184 2.35 23.41 16.18
N ASN A 185 1.41 24.34 16.03
CA ASN A 185 0.69 24.54 14.78
C ASN A 185 1.54 25.23 13.70
N GLU A 186 2.67 25.82 14.07
CA GLU A 186 3.60 26.47 13.14
C GLU A 186 4.50 25.46 12.41
N LEU A 187 4.66 24.24 12.94
CA LEU A 187 5.44 23.19 12.29
C LEU A 187 4.67 22.57 11.12
N SER A 188 5.35 22.42 9.98
CA SER A 188 4.80 21.72 8.82
C SER A 188 4.58 20.22 9.12
N ASN A 189 3.75 19.56 8.32
CA ASN A 189 3.53 18.13 8.49
C ASN A 189 4.79 17.31 8.20
N GLU A 190 5.58 17.74 7.22
CA GLU A 190 6.83 17.12 6.82
C GLU A 190 7.85 17.16 7.97
N VAL A 191 8.00 18.32 8.61
CA VAL A 191 8.86 18.50 9.80
C VAL A 191 8.38 17.64 10.97
N LYS A 192 7.06 17.58 11.22
CA LYS A 192 6.48 16.71 12.27
C LYS A 192 6.74 15.24 12.01
N GLU A 193 6.63 14.78 10.77
CA GLU A 193 6.91 13.38 10.39
C GLU A 193 8.39 13.04 10.58
N ALA A 194 9.30 13.96 10.20
CA ALA A 194 10.73 13.79 10.37
C ALA A 194 11.15 13.76 11.84
N VAL A 195 10.62 14.67 12.66
CA VAL A 195 10.82 14.66 14.14
C VAL A 195 10.31 13.33 14.73
N TRP A 196 9.13 12.88 14.32
CA TRP A 196 8.58 11.61 14.76
C TRP A 196 9.46 10.42 14.35
N PHE A 197 10.09 10.49 13.20
CA PHE A 197 11.06 9.49 12.74
C PHE A 197 12.31 9.47 13.64
N LEU A 198 12.89 10.62 13.94
CA LEU A 198 14.08 10.72 14.81
C LEU A 198 13.81 10.26 16.25
N LEU A 199 12.56 10.38 16.72
CA LEU A 199 12.13 9.86 18.03
C LEU A 199 11.88 8.33 18.03
N LYS A 200 12.11 7.62 16.93
CA LYS A 200 11.91 6.16 16.84
C LYS A 200 12.68 5.34 17.88
N PRO A 201 13.95 5.67 18.23
CA PRO A 201 14.67 5.01 19.31
C PRO A 201 14.08 5.28 20.70
N HIS A 202 13.34 6.36 20.86
CA HIS A 202 12.77 6.85 22.13
C HIS A 202 11.29 6.46 22.28
N SER A 203 11.01 5.16 22.29
CA SER A 203 9.62 4.63 22.29
C SER A 203 8.77 5.11 23.48
N LYS A 204 9.38 5.37 24.64
CA LYS A 204 8.68 5.90 25.83
C LYS A 204 8.17 7.32 25.58
N ILE A 205 8.97 8.17 24.91
CA ILE A 205 8.59 9.54 24.54
C ILE A 205 7.43 9.51 23.57
N ARG A 206 7.52 8.73 22.49
CA ARG A 206 6.45 8.59 21.51
C ARG A 206 5.13 8.10 22.14
N THR A 207 5.21 7.16 23.08
CA THR A 207 4.04 6.64 23.80
C THR A 207 3.42 7.74 24.69
N ALA A 208 4.24 8.53 25.37
CA ALA A 208 3.76 9.62 26.23
C ALA A 208 3.06 10.72 25.39
N LEU A 209 3.71 11.20 24.31
CA LEU A 209 3.13 12.18 23.39
C LEU A 209 1.78 11.70 22.81
N THR A 210 1.68 10.42 22.42
CA THR A 210 0.44 9.84 21.91
C THR A 210 -0.67 9.78 22.96
N LYS A 211 -0.33 9.50 24.22
CA LYS A 211 -1.30 9.47 25.32
C LYS A 211 -1.83 10.86 25.64
N MET A 212 -0.96 11.87 25.67
CA MET A 212 -1.34 13.25 25.96
C MET A 212 -2.27 13.87 24.92
N ARG A 213 -2.14 13.43 23.64
CA ARG A 213 -3.07 13.83 22.57
C ARG A 213 -4.50 13.30 22.76
N LYS A 214 -4.68 12.22 23.51
CA LYS A 214 -5.99 11.55 23.70
C LYS A 214 -6.68 11.95 24.99
N SER A 215 -6.00 12.70 25.85
CA SER A 215 -6.55 13.23 27.10
C SER A 215 -7.03 14.66 26.92
#